data_0d664fcd9893c2922ed1387fc9fc5255
#
_entry.id   0d664fcd9893c2922ed1387fc9fc5255
#
_cell.length_a   1.000
_cell.length_b   1.000
_cell.length_c   1.000
_cell.angle_alpha   90.00
_cell.angle_beta   90.00
_cell.angle_gamma   90.00
#
_symmetry.space_group_name_H-M   'P 1'
#
loop_
_entity.id
_entity.type
_entity.pdbx_description
1 polymer ?
#
loop_
_entity_poly.entity_id
_entity_poly.type
_entity_poly.pdbx_seq_one_letter_code
_entity_poly.pdbx_strand_id
1 'polypeptide(L)'
;MTSAMYDYKTAFDFGAPATLEAYPEYAAVQERLVNSELLNYEEKVRKAKLSAEEEFREQFLSKLQENMKQAQGEFKELNKALKDITFSNERYEFLYLPSKSYGKYYDMIMDDFNVVQGESIFSGLFHENHKEVIDALFSKLALDQDNGIKALDEFTDYRTYMDYDIKITHEDGSYSLYSKVCEEKSGGETQTPFYVTVAASFVQLYNNNIGGEA
;
A
#
# COMPACT_ATOMS: atom_id res chain seq x y z
N MET A 1 8.11 52.23 -1.99
CA MET A 1 7.77 51.97 -0.59
C MET A 1 6.30 52.19 -0.33
N THR A 2 5.73 53.37 -0.57
CA THR A 2 4.28 53.64 -0.42
C THR A 2 3.39 52.82 -1.34
N SER A 3 3.86 52.39 -2.52
CA SER A 3 3.13 51.50 -3.40
C SER A 3 2.93 50.12 -2.76
N ALA A 4 3.98 49.52 -2.22
CA ALA A 4 3.88 48.20 -1.55
C ALA A 4 2.96 48.24 -0.31
N MET A 5 2.97 49.39 0.43
CA MET A 5 2.06 49.61 1.57
C MET A 5 0.60 49.73 1.10
N TYR A 6 0.36 50.40 -0.02
CA TYR A 6 -0.97 50.46 -0.63
C TYR A 6 -1.49 49.10 -1.10
N ASP A 7 -0.62 48.34 -1.78
CA ASP A 7 -0.94 47.00 -2.26
C ASP A 7 -1.26 46.10 -1.08
N TYR A 8 -0.46 46.11 -0.01
CA TYR A 8 -0.71 45.33 1.22
C TYR A 8 -2.04 45.73 1.88
N LYS A 9 -2.26 47.06 2.06
CA LYS A 9 -3.51 47.54 2.63
C LYS A 9 -4.74 47.06 1.87
N THR A 10 -4.68 47.11 0.53
CA THR A 10 -5.79 46.72 -0.34
C THR A 10 -6.02 45.20 -0.31
N ALA A 11 -4.94 44.42 -0.30
CA ALA A 11 -5.03 42.97 -0.33
C ALA A 11 -5.52 42.36 1.01
N PHE A 12 -5.17 43.00 2.14
CA PHE A 12 -5.42 42.44 3.48
C PHE A 12 -6.30 43.32 4.37
N ASP A 13 -6.97 44.33 3.79
CA ASP A 13 -7.81 45.32 4.51
C ASP A 13 -7.14 45.89 5.77
N PHE A 14 -5.86 46.25 5.63
CA PHE A 14 -5.07 46.74 6.74
C PHE A 14 -5.46 48.19 7.10
N GLY A 15 -5.76 48.47 8.36
CA GLY A 15 -6.34 49.73 8.83
C GLY A 15 -5.43 50.94 8.75
N ALA A 16 -4.09 50.76 8.71
CA ALA A 16 -3.15 51.88 8.65
C ALA A 16 -3.14 52.55 7.27
N PRO A 17 -2.93 53.91 7.22
CA PRO A 17 -2.80 54.61 5.95
C PRO A 17 -1.47 54.23 5.23
N ALA A 18 -1.47 54.23 3.90
CA ALA A 18 -0.27 53.93 3.10
C ALA A 18 0.64 55.15 2.96
N THR A 19 1.10 55.71 4.11
CA THR A 19 1.96 56.86 4.20
C THR A 19 3.28 56.52 4.91
N LEU A 20 4.32 57.34 4.70
CA LEU A 20 5.61 57.14 5.35
C LEU A 20 5.54 57.25 6.88
N GLU A 21 4.61 58.04 7.40
CA GLU A 21 4.40 58.18 8.85
C GLU A 21 3.86 56.89 9.48
N ALA A 22 3.07 56.12 8.74
CA ALA A 22 2.54 54.83 9.18
C ALA A 22 3.51 53.64 8.92
N TYR A 23 4.73 53.90 8.42
CA TYR A 23 5.71 52.84 8.18
C TYR A 23 6.00 51.95 9.41
N PRO A 24 6.11 52.49 10.63
CA PRO A 24 6.33 51.63 11.81
C PRO A 24 5.24 50.59 12.03
N GLU A 25 3.98 50.88 11.68
CA GLU A 25 2.86 49.92 11.80
C GLU A 25 3.02 48.76 10.82
N TYR A 26 3.41 49.07 9.57
CA TYR A 26 3.70 48.03 8.57
C TYR A 26 4.94 47.22 8.95
N ALA A 27 6.00 47.88 9.46
CA ALA A 27 7.21 47.20 9.94
C ALA A 27 6.91 46.25 11.10
N ALA A 28 6.08 46.64 12.05
CA ALA A 28 5.66 45.81 13.18
C ALA A 28 4.87 44.59 12.72
N VAL A 29 3.98 44.73 11.73
CA VAL A 29 3.27 43.61 11.14
C VAL A 29 4.22 42.65 10.42
N GLN A 30 5.13 43.19 9.62
CA GLN A 30 6.16 42.40 8.93
C GLN A 30 7.00 41.59 9.93
N GLU A 31 7.47 42.23 10.98
CA GLU A 31 8.29 41.59 12.02
C GLU A 31 7.50 40.48 12.73
N ARG A 32 6.24 40.72 13.08
CA ARG A 32 5.37 39.69 13.68
C ARG A 32 5.13 38.52 12.74
N LEU A 33 4.82 38.77 11.45
CA LEU A 33 4.59 37.74 10.45
C LEU A 33 5.83 36.88 10.24
N VAL A 34 7.00 37.51 10.04
CA VAL A 34 8.25 36.80 9.75
C VAL A 34 8.78 36.06 10.97
N ASN A 35 8.77 36.68 12.14
CA ASN A 35 9.44 36.14 13.32
C ASN A 35 8.56 35.26 14.21
N SER A 36 7.25 35.26 13.99
CA SER A 36 6.34 34.49 14.85
C SER A 36 5.31 33.69 14.05
N GLU A 37 4.50 34.34 13.24
CA GLU A 37 3.38 33.65 12.58
C GLU A 37 3.86 32.71 11.47
N LEU A 38 4.79 33.14 10.62
CA LEU A 38 5.33 32.34 9.54
C LEU A 38 6.02 31.09 10.09
N LEU A 39 6.88 31.24 11.08
CA LEU A 39 7.58 30.13 11.73
C LEU A 39 6.59 29.14 12.38
N ASN A 40 5.53 29.65 13.01
CA ASN A 40 4.48 28.81 13.58
C ASN A 40 3.69 28.04 12.50
N TYR A 41 3.42 28.68 11.36
CA TYR A 41 2.76 28.02 10.23
C TYR A 41 3.66 26.95 9.59
N GLU A 42 4.92 27.26 9.36
CA GLU A 42 5.90 26.30 8.83
C GLU A 42 6.01 25.07 9.75
N GLU A 43 6.09 25.29 11.05
CA GLU A 43 6.14 24.20 12.03
C GLU A 43 4.86 23.36 12.05
N LYS A 44 3.68 23.98 11.95
CA LYS A 44 2.40 23.27 11.84
C LYS A 44 2.32 22.44 10.55
N VAL A 45 2.73 23.01 9.42
CA VAL A 45 2.77 22.30 8.14
C VAL A 45 3.73 21.13 8.21
N ARG A 46 4.92 21.33 8.78
CA ARG A 46 5.91 20.27 8.97
C ARG A 46 5.37 19.14 9.84
N LYS A 47 4.75 19.46 10.96
CA LYS A 47 4.13 18.46 11.86
C LYS A 47 2.99 17.69 11.17
N ALA A 48 2.12 18.40 10.48
CA ALA A 48 1.01 17.78 9.75
C ALA A 48 1.53 16.84 8.66
N LYS A 49 2.58 17.25 7.93
CA LYS A 49 3.22 16.40 6.92
C LYS A 49 3.83 15.13 7.53
N LEU A 50 4.58 15.26 8.62
CA LEU A 50 5.16 14.12 9.32
C LEU A 50 4.07 13.16 9.85
N SER A 51 3.01 13.71 10.45
CA SER A 51 1.89 12.91 10.96
C SER A 51 1.17 12.15 9.84
N ALA A 52 0.91 12.80 8.70
CA ALA A 52 0.29 12.16 7.56
C ALA A 52 1.18 11.06 6.95
N GLU A 53 2.49 11.29 6.93
CA GLU A 53 3.48 10.31 6.47
C GLU A 53 3.52 9.08 7.38
N GLU A 54 3.56 9.28 8.69
CA GLU A 54 3.56 8.22 9.69
C GLU A 54 2.26 7.40 9.61
N GLU A 55 1.11 8.07 9.51
CA GLU A 55 -0.19 7.43 9.36
C GLU A 55 -0.28 6.60 8.06
N PHE A 56 0.21 7.12 6.94
CA PHE A 56 0.28 6.38 5.69
C PHE A 56 1.17 5.14 5.80
N ARG A 57 2.34 5.27 6.44
CA ARG A 57 3.24 4.14 6.66
C ARG A 57 2.60 3.07 7.53
N GLU A 58 2.05 3.44 8.68
CA GLU A 58 1.52 2.49 9.65
C GLU A 58 0.19 1.88 9.22
N GLN A 59 -0.75 2.71 8.78
CA GLN A 59 -2.11 2.25 8.48
C GLN A 59 -2.24 1.66 7.08
N PHE A 60 -1.40 2.04 6.15
CA PHE A 60 -1.48 1.57 4.77
C PHE A 60 -0.35 0.57 4.45
N LEU A 61 0.90 1.02 4.38
CA LEU A 61 2.00 0.17 3.91
C LEU A 61 2.26 -1.02 4.83
N SER A 62 2.42 -0.79 6.15
CA SER A 62 2.73 -1.85 7.11
C SER A 62 1.60 -2.86 7.22
N LYS A 63 0.34 -2.40 7.20
CA LYS A 63 -0.82 -3.29 7.25
C LYS A 63 -0.98 -4.14 6.00
N LEU A 64 -0.75 -3.55 4.81
CA LEU A 64 -0.73 -4.32 3.57
C LEU A 64 0.39 -5.36 3.58
N GLN A 65 1.60 -4.97 3.99
CA GLN A 65 2.74 -5.88 4.10
C GLN A 65 2.44 -7.05 5.05
N GLU A 66 1.86 -6.77 6.22
CA GLU A 66 1.46 -7.78 7.19
C GLU A 66 0.44 -8.76 6.60
N ASN A 67 -0.62 -8.24 5.98
CA ASN A 67 -1.64 -9.07 5.33
C ASN A 67 -1.05 -9.94 4.21
N MET A 68 -0.14 -9.40 3.41
CA MET A 68 0.54 -10.14 2.35
C MET A 68 1.45 -11.22 2.92
N LYS A 69 2.25 -10.93 3.94
CA LYS A 69 3.11 -11.91 4.63
C LYS A 69 2.27 -13.01 5.30
N GLN A 70 1.14 -12.65 5.90
CA GLN A 70 0.21 -13.61 6.47
C GLN A 70 -0.35 -14.54 5.39
N ALA A 71 -0.87 -13.99 4.28
CA ALA A 71 -1.38 -14.78 3.15
C ALA A 71 -0.32 -15.73 2.60
N GLN A 72 0.93 -15.26 2.44
CA GLN A 72 2.05 -16.11 2.03
C GLN A 72 2.31 -17.26 3.01
N GLY A 73 2.21 -16.97 4.31
CA GLY A 73 2.30 -18.00 5.35
C GLY A 73 1.21 -19.05 5.24
N GLU A 74 -0.03 -18.62 5.03
CA GLU A 74 -1.19 -19.52 4.86
C GLU A 74 -1.04 -20.39 3.61
N PHE A 75 -0.61 -19.86 2.48
CA PHE A 75 -0.30 -20.63 1.28
C PHE A 75 0.80 -21.66 1.53
N LYS A 76 1.82 -21.30 2.27
CA LYS A 76 2.93 -22.21 2.63
C LYS A 76 2.45 -23.38 3.47
N GLU A 77 1.61 -23.13 4.48
CA GLU A 77 1.03 -24.19 5.31
C GLU A 77 0.04 -25.06 4.50
N LEU A 78 -0.75 -24.45 3.60
CA LEU A 78 -1.64 -25.17 2.71
C LEU A 78 -0.85 -26.11 1.78
N ASN A 79 0.21 -25.64 1.17
CA ASN A 79 1.09 -26.46 0.32
C ASN A 79 1.79 -27.58 1.09
N LYS A 80 2.16 -27.32 2.35
CA LYS A 80 2.71 -28.34 3.24
C LYS A 80 1.69 -29.45 3.51
N ALA A 81 0.41 -29.10 3.71
CA ALA A 81 -0.65 -30.06 3.89
C ALA A 81 -0.92 -30.90 2.62
N LEU A 82 -0.72 -30.30 1.44
CA LEU A 82 -0.91 -30.99 0.15
C LEU A 82 0.28 -31.83 -0.29
N LYS A 83 1.46 -31.67 0.30
CA LYS A 83 2.72 -32.25 -0.17
C LYS A 83 2.64 -33.78 -0.42
N ASP A 84 1.95 -34.49 0.45
CA ASP A 84 1.84 -35.95 0.43
C ASP A 84 0.50 -36.46 -0.12
N ILE A 85 -0.32 -35.53 -0.64
CA ILE A 85 -1.65 -35.86 -1.19
C ILE A 85 -1.58 -35.83 -2.72
N THR A 86 -2.03 -36.91 -3.34
CA THR A 86 -2.19 -37.02 -4.79
C THR A 86 -3.67 -37.17 -5.15
N PHE A 87 -4.09 -36.48 -6.20
CA PHE A 87 -5.42 -36.65 -6.80
C PHE A 87 -5.21 -37.07 -8.25
N SER A 88 -5.75 -38.29 -8.61
CA SER A 88 -5.59 -38.87 -9.95
C SER A 88 -4.13 -38.92 -10.43
N ASN A 89 -3.19 -39.29 -9.53
CA ASN A 89 -1.75 -39.32 -9.77
C ASN A 89 -1.08 -37.92 -10.02
N GLU A 90 -1.81 -36.86 -9.81
CA GLU A 90 -1.29 -35.48 -9.90
C GLU A 90 -1.08 -34.89 -8.52
N ARG A 91 -0.08 -33.99 -8.40
CA ARG A 91 0.18 -33.19 -7.19
C ARG A 91 -0.14 -31.73 -7.47
N TYR A 92 -0.67 -31.05 -6.47
CA TYR A 92 -1.13 -29.68 -6.56
C TYR A 92 -0.36 -28.78 -5.60
N GLU A 93 0.05 -27.63 -6.09
CA GLU A 93 0.74 -26.60 -5.32
C GLU A 93 0.13 -25.25 -5.64
N PHE A 94 -0.31 -24.52 -4.61
CA PHE A 94 -0.80 -23.15 -4.77
C PHE A 94 0.37 -22.21 -4.93
N LEU A 95 0.32 -21.39 -5.97
CA LEU A 95 1.30 -20.37 -6.26
C LEU A 95 0.73 -18.98 -5.96
N TYR A 96 1.58 -18.11 -5.45
CA TYR A 96 1.34 -16.69 -5.37
C TYR A 96 2.56 -15.96 -5.94
N LEU A 97 2.32 -14.96 -6.75
CA LEU A 97 3.34 -14.20 -7.46
C LEU A 97 2.99 -12.71 -7.38
N PRO A 98 3.96 -11.80 -7.47
CA PRO A 98 3.65 -10.39 -7.65
C PRO A 98 2.73 -10.20 -8.86
N SER A 99 1.69 -9.36 -8.71
CA SER A 99 0.75 -9.10 -9.79
C SER A 99 1.46 -8.49 -10.99
N LYS A 100 1.12 -8.94 -12.20
CA LYS A 100 1.68 -8.40 -13.44
C LYS A 100 1.38 -6.92 -13.63
N SER A 101 0.21 -6.48 -13.18
CA SER A 101 -0.24 -5.10 -13.31
C SER A 101 0.26 -4.21 -12.18
N TYR A 102 0.42 -4.77 -10.97
CA TYR A 102 0.75 -4.05 -9.75
C TYR A 102 2.08 -4.48 -9.11
N GLY A 103 2.96 -5.14 -9.86
CA GLY A 103 4.25 -5.65 -9.35
C GLY A 103 5.11 -4.57 -8.70
N LYS A 104 5.19 -3.36 -9.28
CA LYS A 104 5.92 -2.24 -8.68
C LYS A 104 5.36 -1.82 -7.31
N TYR A 105 4.03 -1.90 -7.13
CA TYR A 105 3.39 -1.64 -5.83
C TYR A 105 3.69 -2.76 -4.84
N TYR A 106 3.67 -4.02 -5.31
CA TYR A 106 4.10 -5.16 -4.51
C TYR A 106 5.52 -4.96 -3.96
N ASP A 107 6.46 -4.59 -4.83
CA ASP A 107 7.86 -4.36 -4.45
C ASP A 107 7.99 -3.24 -3.42
N MET A 108 7.24 -2.15 -3.59
CA MET A 108 7.20 -1.05 -2.62
C MET A 108 6.64 -1.48 -1.26
N ILE A 109 5.53 -2.24 -1.25
CA ILE A 109 4.89 -2.69 -0.02
C ILE A 109 5.77 -3.69 0.73
N MET A 110 6.46 -4.56 0.00
CA MET A 110 7.32 -5.61 0.56
C MET A 110 8.75 -5.16 0.87
N ASP A 111 9.09 -3.91 0.57
CA ASP A 111 10.40 -3.35 0.89
C ASP A 111 10.55 -3.20 2.41
N ASP A 112 11.60 -3.81 2.96
CA ASP A 112 11.87 -3.80 4.41
C ASP A 112 12.20 -2.39 4.94
N PHE A 113 12.65 -1.47 4.09
CA PHE A 113 12.83 -0.05 4.47
C PHE A 113 11.53 0.65 4.85
N ASN A 114 10.38 0.11 4.43
CA ASN A 114 9.07 0.56 4.86
C ASN A 114 8.90 0.55 6.40
N VAL A 115 9.57 -0.37 7.09
CA VAL A 115 9.45 -0.61 8.54
C VAL A 115 10.53 0.10 9.35
N VAL A 116 11.55 0.71 8.70
CA VAL A 116 12.64 1.41 9.39
C VAL A 116 12.14 2.70 9.99
N GLN A 117 12.08 2.75 11.33
CA GLN A 117 11.69 3.96 12.06
C GLN A 117 12.64 5.11 11.77
N GLY A 118 12.08 6.27 11.42
CA GLY A 118 12.83 7.51 11.24
C GLY A 118 13.21 7.83 9.79
N GLU A 119 13.02 6.92 8.83
CA GLU A 119 13.16 7.24 7.43
C GLU A 119 11.85 7.79 6.84
N SER A 120 11.96 8.86 6.06
CA SER A 120 10.82 9.47 5.38
C SER A 120 10.47 8.69 4.12
N ILE A 121 9.18 8.39 3.91
CA ILE A 121 8.69 7.80 2.66
C ILE A 121 8.70 8.80 1.49
N PHE A 122 8.81 10.10 1.78
CA PHE A 122 8.88 11.17 0.79
C PHE A 122 10.30 11.69 0.56
N SER A 123 11.30 11.10 1.20
CA SER A 123 12.71 11.43 1.03
C SER A 123 13.57 10.22 1.42
N GLY A 124 14.83 10.22 1.00
CA GLY A 124 15.75 9.12 1.28
C GLY A 124 15.65 7.97 0.28
N LEU A 125 16.28 6.85 0.63
CA LEU A 125 16.47 5.72 -0.28
C LEU A 125 15.14 5.05 -0.67
N PHE A 126 14.21 4.92 0.26
CA PHE A 126 12.89 4.36 -0.03
C PHE A 126 12.15 5.18 -1.09
N HIS A 127 12.14 6.50 -0.93
CA HIS A 127 11.52 7.38 -1.92
C HIS A 127 12.21 7.32 -3.28
N GLU A 128 13.54 7.28 -3.32
CA GLU A 128 14.28 7.18 -4.58
C GLU A 128 13.95 5.90 -5.34
N ASN A 129 13.84 4.78 -4.63
CA ASN A 129 13.51 3.48 -5.21
C ASN A 129 12.05 3.38 -5.71
N HIS A 130 11.11 4.04 -5.03
CA HIS A 130 9.68 3.86 -5.27
C HIS A 130 8.94 5.13 -5.71
N LYS A 131 9.66 6.19 -6.07
CA LYS A 131 9.11 7.51 -6.41
C LYS A 131 7.96 7.47 -7.39
N GLU A 132 8.13 6.76 -8.52
CA GLU A 132 7.09 6.66 -9.56
C GLU A 132 5.78 6.05 -9.01
N VAL A 133 5.90 5.05 -8.15
CA VAL A 133 4.75 4.35 -7.56
C VAL A 133 4.06 5.22 -6.52
N ILE A 134 4.84 5.91 -5.68
CA ILE A 134 4.35 6.85 -4.66
C ILE A 134 3.61 7.99 -5.35
N ASP A 135 4.22 8.64 -6.35
CA ASP A 135 3.62 9.75 -7.10
C ASP A 135 2.33 9.30 -7.82
N ALA A 136 2.33 8.11 -8.43
CA ALA A 136 1.16 7.55 -9.10
C ALA A 136 0.01 7.25 -8.12
N LEU A 137 0.33 6.70 -6.94
CA LEU A 137 -0.63 6.40 -5.89
C LEU A 137 -1.32 7.69 -5.39
N PHE A 138 -0.51 8.70 -5.01
CA PHE A 138 -1.05 9.98 -4.53
C PHE A 138 -1.82 10.74 -5.60
N SER A 139 -1.39 10.66 -6.87
CA SER A 139 -2.12 11.26 -7.99
C SER A 139 -3.49 10.62 -8.18
N LYS A 140 -3.59 9.30 -8.10
CA LYS A 140 -4.88 8.60 -8.17
C LYS A 140 -5.79 8.97 -7.00
N LEU A 141 -5.27 8.97 -5.77
CA LEU A 141 -6.05 9.35 -4.58
C LEU A 141 -6.53 10.81 -4.63
N ALA A 142 -5.73 11.73 -5.20
CA ALA A 142 -6.09 13.14 -5.33
C ALA A 142 -7.14 13.43 -6.42
N LEU A 143 -7.12 12.67 -7.51
CA LEU A 143 -8.03 12.86 -8.66
C LEU A 143 -9.44 12.29 -8.42
N ASP A 144 -9.58 11.35 -7.51
CA ASP A 144 -10.81 10.56 -7.34
C ASP A 144 -11.66 11.04 -6.15
N GLN A 145 -11.84 12.35 -6.00
CA GLN A 145 -12.61 12.94 -4.90
C GLN A 145 -14.08 12.45 -4.84
N ASP A 146 -14.68 12.09 -5.98
CA ASP A 146 -16.06 11.58 -6.06
C ASP A 146 -16.15 10.04 -5.94
N ASN A 147 -15.08 9.30 -6.28
CA ASN A 147 -14.95 7.84 -6.16
C ASN A 147 -13.89 7.40 -5.14
N GLY A 148 -13.35 8.32 -4.37
CA GLY A 148 -12.19 8.11 -3.49
C GLY A 148 -12.33 6.91 -2.54
N ILE A 149 -13.55 6.58 -2.10
CA ILE A 149 -13.81 5.41 -1.26
C ILE A 149 -13.56 4.10 -2.03
N LYS A 150 -14.01 4.01 -3.29
CA LYS A 150 -13.81 2.80 -4.10
C LYS A 150 -12.35 2.62 -4.53
N ALA A 151 -11.68 3.71 -4.89
CA ALA A 151 -10.26 3.69 -5.21
C ALA A 151 -9.44 3.30 -3.97
N LEU A 152 -9.79 3.82 -2.79
CA LEU A 152 -9.14 3.46 -1.55
C LEU A 152 -9.35 1.97 -1.20
N ASP A 153 -10.56 1.44 -1.37
CA ASP A 153 -10.86 0.03 -1.13
C ASP A 153 -10.03 -0.89 -2.05
N GLU A 154 -9.85 -0.51 -3.32
CA GLU A 154 -8.99 -1.25 -4.26
C GLU A 154 -7.53 -1.24 -3.81
N PHE A 155 -7.02 -0.11 -3.34
CA PHE A 155 -5.63 0.02 -2.87
C PHE A 155 -5.40 -0.64 -1.51
N THR A 156 -6.40 -0.78 -0.67
CA THR A 156 -6.29 -1.44 0.64
C THR A 156 -6.45 -2.95 0.57
N ASP A 157 -6.95 -3.49 -0.53
CA ASP A 157 -7.06 -4.93 -0.74
C ASP A 157 -5.71 -5.51 -1.19
N TYR A 158 -5.00 -6.18 -0.27
CA TYR A 158 -3.70 -6.80 -0.55
C TYR A 158 -3.73 -7.79 -1.72
N ARG A 159 -4.89 -8.39 -2.03
CA ARG A 159 -5.05 -9.35 -3.12
C ARG A 159 -4.83 -8.72 -4.49
N THR A 160 -5.03 -7.41 -4.62
CA THR A 160 -4.76 -6.64 -5.84
C THR A 160 -3.29 -6.71 -6.27
N TYR A 161 -2.38 -6.87 -5.32
CA TYR A 161 -0.95 -6.88 -5.56
C TYR A 161 -0.35 -8.25 -5.84
N MET A 162 -1.17 -9.29 -5.82
CA MET A 162 -0.74 -10.68 -5.97
C MET A 162 -1.56 -11.41 -7.02
N ASP A 163 -0.91 -12.14 -7.89
CA ASP A 163 -1.54 -13.10 -8.80
C ASP A 163 -1.47 -14.51 -8.19
N TYR A 164 -2.53 -15.27 -8.35
CA TYR A 164 -2.67 -16.63 -7.79
C TYR A 164 -2.81 -17.65 -8.92
N ASP A 165 -2.19 -18.82 -8.77
CA ASP A 165 -2.33 -19.92 -9.70
C ASP A 165 -2.20 -21.26 -8.95
N ILE A 166 -2.50 -22.37 -9.63
CA ILE A 166 -2.27 -23.70 -9.13
C ILE A 166 -1.34 -24.41 -10.10
N LYS A 167 -0.19 -24.87 -9.60
CA LYS A 167 0.72 -25.72 -10.30
C LYS A 167 0.26 -27.18 -10.15
N ILE A 168 0.11 -27.87 -11.26
CA ILE A 168 -0.28 -29.26 -11.35
C ILE A 168 0.96 -30.01 -11.83
N THR A 169 1.51 -30.89 -10.98
CA THR A 169 2.63 -31.76 -11.36
C THR A 169 2.11 -33.13 -11.71
N HIS A 170 2.38 -33.58 -12.93
CA HIS A 170 1.95 -34.83 -13.51
C HIS A 170 2.84 -36.03 -13.10
N GLU A 171 2.39 -37.24 -13.33
CA GLU A 171 3.09 -38.48 -12.99
C GLU A 171 4.49 -38.59 -13.67
N ASP A 172 4.61 -38.04 -14.88
CA ASP A 172 5.86 -38.03 -15.65
C ASP A 172 6.88 -36.94 -15.17
N GLY A 173 6.51 -36.16 -14.13
CA GLY A 173 7.31 -35.08 -13.59
C GLY A 173 7.18 -33.74 -14.33
N SER A 174 6.43 -33.70 -15.44
CA SER A 174 6.09 -32.44 -16.08
C SER A 174 5.10 -31.64 -15.23
N TYR A 175 4.94 -30.34 -15.51
CA TYR A 175 3.94 -29.53 -14.81
C TYR A 175 3.17 -28.63 -15.77
N SER A 176 1.95 -28.29 -15.37
CA SER A 176 1.13 -27.27 -16.00
C SER A 176 0.61 -26.27 -14.97
N LEU A 177 0.23 -25.08 -15.43
CA LEU A 177 -0.45 -24.08 -14.62
C LEU A 177 -1.96 -24.19 -14.89
N TYR A 178 -2.75 -24.21 -13.84
CA TYR A 178 -4.20 -24.34 -13.97
C TYR A 178 -4.80 -23.22 -14.81
N SER A 179 -4.33 -21.98 -14.66
CA SER A 179 -4.75 -20.84 -15.48
C SER A 179 -4.53 -21.04 -16.99
N LYS A 180 -3.64 -21.96 -17.39
CA LYS A 180 -3.35 -22.26 -18.80
C LYS A 180 -4.15 -23.42 -19.36
N VAL A 181 -4.54 -24.36 -18.50
CA VAL A 181 -5.19 -25.62 -18.93
C VAL A 181 -6.67 -25.70 -18.58
N CYS A 182 -7.17 -24.75 -17.77
CA CYS A 182 -8.57 -24.80 -17.34
C CYS A 182 -9.59 -24.68 -18.49
N GLU A 183 -9.24 -24.00 -19.57
CA GLU A 183 -10.11 -23.87 -20.75
C GLU A 183 -10.12 -25.14 -21.63
N GLU A 184 -9.06 -25.97 -21.53
CA GLU A 184 -8.90 -27.20 -22.34
C GLU A 184 -9.43 -28.45 -21.61
N LYS A 185 -9.66 -28.36 -20.30
CA LYS A 185 -10.09 -29.48 -19.47
C LYS A 185 -11.61 -29.69 -19.53
N SER A 186 -12.03 -30.94 -19.40
CA SER A 186 -13.46 -31.29 -19.28
C SER A 186 -14.07 -30.76 -17.98
N GLY A 187 -15.41 -30.58 -17.95
CA GLY A 187 -16.10 -29.98 -16.79
C GLY A 187 -15.84 -30.69 -15.45
N GLY A 188 -15.53 -31.99 -15.44
CA GLY A 188 -15.17 -32.73 -14.24
C GLY A 188 -13.74 -32.42 -13.76
N GLU A 189 -12.81 -32.28 -14.69
CA GLU A 189 -11.41 -31.99 -14.39
C GLU A 189 -11.19 -30.52 -13.96
N THR A 190 -12.03 -29.61 -14.42
CA THR A 190 -12.01 -28.19 -13.96
C THR A 190 -12.46 -28.03 -12.50
N GLN A 191 -13.18 -29.00 -11.93
CA GLN A 191 -13.60 -29.00 -10.53
C GLN A 191 -12.52 -29.54 -9.59
N THR A 192 -11.53 -30.29 -10.10
CA THR A 192 -10.50 -30.93 -9.27
C THR A 192 -9.75 -29.94 -8.36
N PRO A 193 -9.32 -28.75 -8.81
CA PRO A 193 -8.67 -27.77 -7.93
C PRO A 193 -9.55 -27.31 -6.78
N PHE A 194 -10.86 -27.22 -6.98
CA PHE A 194 -11.80 -26.91 -5.90
C PHE A 194 -11.81 -28.02 -4.83
N TYR A 195 -11.90 -29.28 -5.23
CA TYR A 195 -11.84 -30.38 -4.29
C TYR A 195 -10.50 -30.49 -3.57
N VAL A 196 -9.40 -30.21 -4.28
CA VAL A 196 -8.06 -30.12 -3.69
C VAL A 196 -7.99 -29.04 -2.61
N THR A 197 -8.54 -27.85 -2.90
CA THR A 197 -8.59 -26.75 -1.95
C THR A 197 -9.39 -27.10 -0.69
N VAL A 198 -10.56 -27.70 -0.88
CA VAL A 198 -11.42 -28.17 0.22
C VAL A 198 -10.69 -29.24 1.05
N ALA A 199 -10.09 -30.23 0.42
CA ALA A 199 -9.35 -31.29 1.10
C ALA A 199 -8.15 -30.73 1.89
N ALA A 200 -7.37 -29.81 1.32
CA ALA A 200 -6.25 -29.16 1.97
C ALA A 200 -6.70 -28.36 3.20
N SER A 201 -7.81 -27.63 3.09
CA SER A 201 -8.39 -26.87 4.20
C SER A 201 -8.83 -27.78 5.35
N PHE A 202 -9.41 -28.93 5.04
CA PHE A 202 -9.75 -29.94 6.06
C PHE A 202 -8.51 -30.51 6.74
N VAL A 203 -7.48 -30.88 5.98
CA VAL A 203 -6.22 -31.40 6.56
C VAL A 203 -5.57 -30.37 7.48
N GLN A 204 -5.56 -29.10 7.08
CA GLN A 204 -5.03 -28.02 7.90
C GLN A 204 -5.82 -27.85 9.20
N LEU A 205 -7.15 -27.88 9.16
CA LEU A 205 -8.02 -27.79 10.34
C LEU A 205 -7.82 -28.99 11.28
N TYR A 206 -7.69 -30.19 10.75
CA TYR A 206 -7.46 -31.40 11.56
C TYR A 206 -6.08 -31.38 12.22
N ASN A 207 -5.03 -30.98 11.49
CA ASN A 207 -3.69 -30.91 12.05
C ASN A 207 -3.57 -29.83 13.15
N ASN A 208 -4.27 -28.72 13.01
CA ASN A 208 -4.31 -27.68 14.05
C ASN A 208 -5.06 -28.13 15.30
N ASN A 209 -6.06 -29.02 15.17
CA ASN A 209 -6.82 -29.54 16.33
C ASN A 209 -6.09 -30.67 17.08
N ILE A 210 -5.17 -31.39 16.42
CA ILE A 210 -4.37 -32.45 17.04
C ILE A 210 -3.15 -31.88 17.81
N GLY A 211 -2.69 -30.67 17.46
CA GLY A 211 -1.58 -29.98 18.10
C GLY A 211 -1.94 -29.18 19.36
N GLY A 212 -3.20 -29.17 19.76
CA GLY A 212 -3.71 -28.39 20.89
C GLY A 212 -3.86 -29.13 22.23
N GLU A 213 -3.51 -30.42 22.30
CA GLU A 213 -3.50 -31.19 23.55
C GLU A 213 -2.13 -31.84 23.78
N ALA A 214 -1.22 -31.07 24.38
CA ALA A 214 -0.06 -31.59 25.08
C ALA A 214 0.34 -30.64 26.23
#